data_6d0d9d1923a0af1109efa9a567be6539
#
_entry.id   6d0d9d1923a0af1109efa9a567be6539
#
_cell.length_a   1.000
_cell.length_b   1.000
_cell.length_c   1.000
_cell.angle_alpha   90.00
_cell.angle_beta   90.00
_cell.angle_gamma   90.00
#
_symmetry.space_group_name_H-M   'P 1'
#
loop_
_entity.id
_entity.type
_entity.pdbx_description
1 polymer ?
#
loop_
_entity_poly.entity_id
_entity_poly.type
_entity_poly.pdbx_seq_one_letter_code
_entity_poly.pdbx_strand_id
1 'polypeptide(L)'
;MRVSLAFVAAATLCYPALAQQSTQNLVSPASTSGSLTGLRYTNVGAEGTYNQVTNLIPGTFPTCDVNPSCITQPKQISGNLAPFNEEMTFNFRGPLNLFNIAVYQPDSSNTTWTQTSSWVAGQTPDNLVFMNNFGGDKSGEFSICGGNSQSFANGAWTDATTAANAEVAKGFLDEDHEINIMTAQTCADSPCDGFARGTANHGWADSKMFVVTFNMPPSSDPSKVPAIWSLNAQVVRSAEYGCNCRGVGSPGGCGELDILETLVGADPNQGTSEIYSVKGATGSGTTNFFARPTTDKVTYAAIFDVQTDSIAIQRLTTWDYSQKSLTRDVIDGSLNAPALEVSFATGAKRRGVMGGHRRRHGL
;
A
#
# COMPACT_ATOMS: atom_id res chain seq x y z
N MET A 1 50.76 -18.80 -54.04
CA MET A 1 49.36 -18.95 -53.57
C MET A 1 49.38 -19.24 -52.10
N ARG A 2 49.09 -18.22 -51.28
CA ARG A 2 48.93 -18.39 -49.79
C ARG A 2 47.47 -18.28 -49.49
N VAL A 3 46.87 -19.33 -48.96
CA VAL A 3 45.49 -19.36 -48.51
C VAL A 3 45.47 -18.98 -47.02
N SER A 4 44.86 -17.83 -46.70
CA SER A 4 44.63 -17.43 -45.30
C SER A 4 43.27 -17.99 -44.86
N LEU A 5 43.27 -18.88 -43.86
CA LEU A 5 42.06 -19.29 -43.15
C LEU A 5 41.73 -18.24 -42.10
N ALA A 6 40.57 -17.63 -42.21
CA ALA A 6 40.00 -16.78 -41.16
C ALA A 6 39.18 -17.65 -40.23
N PHE A 7 39.59 -17.71 -38.95
CA PHE A 7 38.78 -18.33 -37.88
C PHE A 7 37.74 -17.28 -37.42
N VAL A 8 36.48 -17.59 -37.63
CA VAL A 8 35.35 -16.89 -36.99
C VAL A 8 35.12 -17.50 -35.61
N ALA A 9 35.52 -16.76 -34.59
CA ALA A 9 35.15 -17.12 -33.20
C ALA A 9 33.69 -16.74 -32.93
N ALA A 10 32.82 -17.72 -32.82
CA ALA A 10 31.45 -17.51 -32.33
C ALA A 10 31.51 -17.28 -30.82
N ALA A 11 31.32 -16.03 -30.39
CA ALA A 11 31.11 -15.71 -28.97
C ALA A 11 29.70 -16.13 -28.56
N THR A 12 29.63 -17.29 -27.86
CA THR A 12 28.40 -17.69 -27.18
C THR A 12 28.17 -16.74 -26.01
N LEU A 13 27.25 -15.84 -26.17
CA LEU A 13 26.73 -15.01 -25.06
C LEU A 13 25.93 -15.94 -24.12
N CYS A 14 26.57 -16.43 -23.04
CA CYS A 14 25.87 -16.99 -21.93
C CYS A 14 25.12 -15.86 -21.22
N TYR A 15 23.84 -15.69 -21.51
CA TYR A 15 22.95 -14.96 -20.64
C TYR A 15 22.83 -15.76 -19.34
N PRO A 16 23.11 -15.19 -18.15
CA PRO A 16 22.78 -15.87 -16.91
C PRO A 16 21.27 -16.09 -16.92
N ALA A 17 20.82 -17.32 -16.83
CA ALA A 17 19.42 -17.62 -16.57
C ALA A 17 19.09 -16.98 -15.23
N LEU A 18 18.30 -15.91 -15.25
CA LEU A 18 17.79 -15.31 -14.04
C LEU A 18 17.02 -16.38 -13.29
N ALA A 19 17.48 -16.72 -12.09
CA ALA A 19 16.80 -17.71 -11.25
C ALA A 19 15.39 -17.18 -10.97
N GLN A 20 14.39 -17.81 -11.56
CA GLN A 20 13.00 -17.45 -11.40
C GLN A 20 12.52 -17.96 -10.05
N GLN A 21 11.83 -17.13 -9.28
CA GLN A 21 11.22 -17.59 -8.04
C GLN A 21 10.19 -18.70 -8.35
N SER A 22 10.37 -19.84 -7.69
CA SER A 22 9.43 -20.95 -7.80
C SER A 22 8.18 -20.65 -6.99
N THR A 23 7.01 -21.02 -7.50
CA THR A 23 5.75 -20.99 -6.75
C THR A 23 5.72 -21.97 -5.59
N GLN A 24 6.59 -23.00 -5.62
CA GLN A 24 6.71 -23.96 -4.54
C GLN A 24 7.43 -23.33 -3.35
N ASN A 25 6.81 -23.40 -2.17
CA ASN A 25 7.32 -22.94 -0.87
C ASN A 25 7.39 -21.41 -0.66
N LEU A 26 6.87 -20.58 -1.54
CA LEU A 26 6.79 -19.13 -1.29
C LEU A 26 5.72 -18.79 -0.25
N VAL A 27 4.56 -19.43 -0.33
CA VAL A 27 3.45 -19.19 0.60
C VAL A 27 3.62 -20.06 1.85
N SER A 28 3.35 -19.46 3.01
CA SER A 28 3.37 -20.17 4.29
C SER A 28 2.34 -21.32 4.30
N PRO A 29 2.54 -22.37 5.12
CA PRO A 29 1.56 -23.42 5.27
C PRO A 29 0.17 -22.86 5.50
N ALA A 30 -0.82 -23.39 4.79
CA ALA A 30 -2.15 -22.83 4.72
C ALA A 30 -2.85 -22.84 6.09
N SER A 31 -3.38 -21.67 6.46
CA SER A 31 -4.39 -21.53 7.50
C SER A 31 -5.47 -20.57 6.99
N THR A 32 -6.69 -21.09 6.86
CA THR A 32 -7.84 -20.40 6.26
C THR A 32 -8.90 -20.02 7.28
N SER A 33 -8.62 -20.24 8.56
CA SER A 33 -9.50 -19.85 9.67
C SER A 33 -8.69 -19.62 10.95
N GLY A 34 -9.19 -18.80 11.84
CA GLY A 34 -8.49 -18.40 13.05
C GLY A 34 -7.26 -17.54 12.72
N SER A 35 -6.07 -18.02 13.05
CA SER A 35 -4.81 -17.35 12.67
C SER A 35 -4.48 -17.62 11.21
N LEU A 36 -4.72 -16.63 10.37
CA LEU A 36 -4.58 -16.72 8.91
C LEU A 36 -3.12 -16.69 8.45
N THR A 37 -2.86 -17.34 7.32
CA THR A 37 -1.64 -17.14 6.52
C THR A 37 -1.95 -16.56 5.15
N GLY A 38 -3.22 -16.56 4.75
CA GLY A 38 -3.70 -15.96 3.52
C GLY A 38 -5.15 -15.51 3.60
N LEU A 39 -5.47 -14.43 2.90
CA LEU A 39 -6.82 -13.91 2.70
C LEU A 39 -6.95 -13.46 1.26
N ARG A 40 -8.08 -13.78 0.63
CA ARG A 40 -8.38 -13.35 -0.74
C ARG A 40 -9.74 -12.69 -0.80
N TYR A 41 -9.77 -11.43 -1.20
CA TYR A 41 -10.97 -10.73 -1.60
C TYR A 41 -11.27 -11.02 -3.07
N THR A 42 -12.48 -11.41 -3.39
CA THR A 42 -12.96 -11.68 -4.76
C THR A 42 -14.13 -10.78 -5.10
N ASN A 43 -14.42 -10.58 -6.40
CA ASN A 43 -15.43 -9.63 -6.87
C ASN A 43 -15.18 -8.23 -6.27
N VAL A 44 -13.98 -7.74 -6.38
CA VAL A 44 -13.55 -6.47 -5.77
C VAL A 44 -14.07 -5.29 -6.55
N GLY A 45 -14.02 -5.37 -7.87
CA GLY A 45 -14.42 -4.31 -8.78
C GLY A 45 -15.87 -3.89 -8.59
N ALA A 46 -16.11 -2.61 -8.73
CA ALA A 46 -17.40 -1.98 -8.58
C ALA A 46 -17.76 -1.10 -9.77
N GLU A 47 -19.04 -0.87 -9.93
CA GLU A 47 -19.59 0.25 -10.70
C GLU A 47 -20.23 1.21 -9.69
N GLY A 48 -19.86 2.49 -9.76
CA GLY A 48 -20.39 3.47 -8.82
C GLY A 48 -19.68 4.81 -8.90
N THR A 49 -19.89 5.63 -7.88
CA THR A 49 -19.40 6.99 -7.84
C THR A 49 -18.77 7.26 -6.48
N TYR A 50 -17.60 7.88 -6.47
CA TYR A 50 -17.06 8.51 -5.28
C TYR A 50 -16.81 10.01 -5.50
N ASN A 51 -16.69 10.76 -4.41
CA ASN A 51 -16.42 12.19 -4.46
C ASN A 51 -14.90 12.42 -4.53
N GLN A 52 -14.40 12.64 -5.77
CA GLN A 52 -13.01 13.00 -5.99
C GLN A 52 -12.74 14.42 -5.47
N VAL A 53 -11.69 14.59 -4.70
CA VAL A 53 -11.21 15.91 -4.30
C VAL A 53 -10.56 16.58 -5.51
N THR A 54 -11.06 17.73 -5.90
CA THR A 54 -10.57 18.53 -7.05
C THR A 54 -9.87 19.80 -6.61
N ASN A 55 -10.16 20.27 -5.39
CA ASN A 55 -9.43 21.35 -4.75
C ASN A 55 -9.56 21.26 -3.23
N LEU A 56 -8.63 21.88 -2.53
CA LEU A 56 -8.58 21.88 -1.08
C LEU A 56 -8.13 23.26 -0.60
N ILE A 57 -8.94 23.85 0.27
CA ILE A 57 -8.62 25.12 0.91
C ILE A 57 -7.99 24.77 2.26
N PRO A 58 -6.70 25.09 2.48
CA PRO A 58 -6.01 24.73 3.71
C PRO A 58 -6.64 25.30 4.96
N GLY A 59 -6.51 24.57 6.07
CA GLY A 59 -6.78 25.09 7.40
C GLY A 59 -5.65 26.02 7.87
N THR A 60 -5.84 26.65 9.02
CA THR A 60 -4.85 27.56 9.59
C THR A 60 -3.95 26.85 10.59
N PHE A 61 -2.66 26.78 10.28
CA PHE A 61 -1.64 26.26 11.18
C PHE A 61 -1.01 27.43 11.99
N PRO A 62 -0.64 27.28 13.27
CA PRO A 62 -0.75 26.07 14.11
C PRO A 62 -2.02 25.98 14.97
N THR A 63 -2.93 26.91 14.88
CA THR A 63 -4.06 27.03 15.82
C THR A 63 -5.16 26.00 15.59
N CYS A 64 -5.25 25.44 14.40
CA CYS A 64 -6.26 24.46 14.00
C CYS A 64 -7.73 24.96 14.12
N ASP A 65 -7.93 26.25 14.04
CA ASP A 65 -9.27 26.86 14.17
C ASP A 65 -10.16 26.61 12.95
N VAL A 66 -9.55 26.35 11.81
CA VAL A 66 -10.24 26.16 10.54
C VAL A 66 -9.70 24.90 9.84
N ASN A 67 -10.56 23.93 9.65
CA ASN A 67 -10.24 22.74 8.84
C ASN A 67 -10.27 23.07 7.35
N PRO A 68 -9.52 22.35 6.50
CA PRO A 68 -9.61 22.53 5.06
C PRO A 68 -11.01 22.18 4.55
N SER A 69 -11.47 22.97 3.56
CA SER A 69 -12.71 22.70 2.87
C SER A 69 -12.47 21.81 1.67
N CYS A 70 -13.23 20.74 1.57
CA CYS A 70 -13.23 19.85 0.40
C CYS A 70 -14.06 20.43 -0.73
N ILE A 71 -13.43 20.65 -1.87
CA ILE A 71 -14.12 20.85 -3.14
C ILE A 71 -14.03 19.55 -3.91
N THR A 72 -15.18 18.92 -4.14
CA THR A 72 -15.24 17.60 -4.72
C THR A 72 -16.11 17.59 -5.98
N GLN A 73 -15.84 16.62 -6.84
CA GLN A 73 -16.69 16.28 -8.00
C GLN A 73 -16.96 14.78 -8.01
N PRO A 74 -18.16 14.36 -8.43
CA PRO A 74 -18.44 12.95 -8.61
C PRO A 74 -17.53 12.34 -9.69
N LYS A 75 -16.81 11.28 -9.37
CA LYS A 75 -16.03 10.49 -10.30
C LYS A 75 -16.67 9.12 -10.45
N GLN A 76 -17.03 8.78 -11.69
CA GLN A 76 -17.55 7.46 -12.03
C GLN A 76 -16.39 6.47 -12.13
N ILE A 77 -16.60 5.29 -11.59
CA ILE A 77 -15.70 4.15 -11.73
C ILE A 77 -16.47 2.92 -12.16
N SER A 78 -15.82 2.06 -12.89
CA SER A 78 -16.38 0.76 -13.29
C SER A 78 -15.28 -0.22 -13.70
N GLY A 79 -15.60 -1.49 -13.63
CA GLY A 79 -14.75 -2.58 -14.11
C GLY A 79 -14.04 -3.33 -13.00
N ASN A 80 -13.24 -4.30 -13.41
CA ASN A 80 -12.50 -5.15 -12.50
C ASN A 80 -11.57 -4.32 -11.64
N LEU A 81 -11.49 -4.68 -10.38
CA LEU A 81 -10.67 -4.08 -9.34
C LEU A 81 -11.01 -2.61 -9.02
N ALA A 82 -11.91 -1.93 -9.76
CA ALA A 82 -12.23 -0.53 -9.48
C ALA A 82 -12.82 -0.35 -8.05
N PRO A 83 -12.36 0.64 -7.27
CA PRO A 83 -11.38 1.69 -7.55
C PRO A 83 -9.91 1.33 -7.28
N PHE A 84 -9.60 0.11 -6.86
CA PHE A 84 -8.23 -0.31 -6.51
C PHE A 84 -7.31 -0.48 -7.74
N ASN A 85 -7.85 -0.41 -8.95
CA ASN A 85 -7.08 -0.31 -10.20
C ASN A 85 -6.52 1.11 -10.43
N GLU A 86 -7.00 2.11 -9.70
CA GLU A 86 -6.39 3.44 -9.68
C GLU A 86 -5.03 3.39 -8.96
N GLU A 87 -4.36 4.53 -8.90
CA GLU A 87 -3.10 4.63 -8.17
C GLU A 87 -3.30 4.38 -6.68
N MET A 88 -2.61 3.37 -6.16
CA MET A 88 -2.59 3.03 -4.75
C MET A 88 -1.24 3.35 -4.12
N THR A 89 -1.27 3.65 -2.83
CA THR A 89 -0.10 3.78 -1.96
C THR A 89 -0.06 2.65 -0.96
N PHE A 90 1.06 2.52 -0.24
CA PHE A 90 1.18 1.61 0.88
C PHE A 90 1.60 2.40 2.10
N ASN A 91 0.95 2.15 3.23
CA ASN A 91 1.07 2.96 4.43
C ASN A 91 1.46 2.08 5.61
N PHE A 92 2.18 2.67 6.55
CA PHE A 92 2.73 2.00 7.72
C PHE A 92 2.54 2.88 8.94
N ARG A 93 2.07 2.31 10.04
CA ARG A 93 1.98 2.95 11.35
C ARG A 93 2.77 2.13 12.37
N GLY A 94 3.57 2.81 13.19
CA GLY A 94 4.34 2.21 14.27
C GLY A 94 3.54 1.82 15.51
N PRO A 95 4.16 1.05 16.42
CA PRO A 95 5.56 0.63 16.35
C PRO A 95 5.80 -0.49 15.34
N LEU A 96 6.73 -0.27 14.41
CA LEU A 96 6.98 -1.18 13.31
C LEU A 96 8.45 -1.09 12.86
N ASN A 97 9.10 -2.24 12.68
CA ASN A 97 10.35 -2.32 11.93
C ASN A 97 10.07 -2.72 10.49
N LEU A 98 10.58 -1.95 9.56
CA LEU A 98 10.50 -2.18 8.14
C LEU A 98 11.88 -2.56 7.60
N PHE A 99 11.99 -3.66 6.88
CA PHE A 99 13.28 -4.20 6.43
C PHE A 99 13.46 -4.15 4.92
N ASN A 100 12.43 -4.53 4.16
CA ASN A 100 12.49 -4.58 2.71
C ASN A 100 11.13 -4.27 2.11
N ILE A 101 11.15 -3.62 0.95
CA ILE A 101 9.99 -3.38 0.10
C ILE A 101 10.36 -3.72 -1.33
N ALA A 102 9.44 -4.36 -2.05
CA ALA A 102 9.49 -4.47 -3.51
C ALA A 102 8.08 -4.28 -4.07
N VAL A 103 7.98 -3.60 -5.20
CA VAL A 103 6.73 -3.46 -5.93
C VAL A 103 6.91 -3.98 -7.34
N TYR A 104 5.97 -4.80 -7.78
CA TYR A 104 5.96 -5.38 -9.12
C TYR A 104 4.70 -4.99 -9.85
N GLN A 105 4.84 -4.70 -11.13
CA GLN A 105 3.72 -4.40 -12.03
C GLN A 105 3.87 -5.20 -13.32
N PRO A 106 2.76 -5.65 -13.93
CA PRO A 106 2.79 -6.42 -15.17
C PRO A 106 3.19 -5.57 -16.38
N ASP A 107 3.74 -6.22 -17.39
CA ASP A 107 3.78 -5.69 -18.73
C ASP A 107 2.37 -5.62 -19.36
N SER A 108 2.25 -5.03 -20.54
CA SER A 108 0.97 -4.88 -21.23
C SER A 108 0.28 -6.21 -21.59
N SER A 109 1.04 -7.30 -21.65
CA SER A 109 0.52 -8.66 -21.91
C SER A 109 0.15 -9.41 -20.64
N ASN A 110 0.48 -8.86 -19.47
CA ASN A 110 0.32 -9.49 -18.14
C ASN A 110 1.02 -10.85 -18.02
N THR A 111 2.09 -11.06 -18.78
CA THR A 111 2.88 -12.30 -18.73
C THR A 111 4.11 -12.19 -17.85
N THR A 112 4.67 -10.99 -17.77
CA THR A 112 5.85 -10.68 -16.97
C THR A 112 5.55 -9.51 -16.04
N TRP A 113 5.83 -9.69 -14.77
CA TRP A 113 5.73 -8.65 -13.74
C TRP A 113 7.13 -8.17 -13.38
N THR A 114 7.41 -6.91 -13.62
CA THR A 114 8.72 -6.30 -13.38
C THR A 114 8.75 -5.57 -12.05
N GLN A 115 9.86 -5.68 -11.32
CA GLN A 115 10.09 -4.88 -10.12
C GLN A 115 10.26 -3.41 -10.54
N THR A 116 9.25 -2.60 -10.24
CA THR A 116 9.19 -1.17 -10.60
C THR A 116 9.70 -0.28 -9.49
N SER A 117 9.70 -0.78 -8.25
CA SER A 117 10.21 -0.04 -7.09
C SER A 117 10.77 -0.99 -6.05
N SER A 118 11.81 -0.55 -5.33
CA SER A 118 12.38 -1.36 -4.24
C SER A 118 13.12 -0.54 -3.20
N TRP A 119 13.23 -1.12 -2.00
CA TRP A 119 14.01 -0.57 -0.91
C TRP A 119 14.45 -1.65 0.07
N VAL A 120 15.65 -1.49 0.58
CA VAL A 120 16.23 -2.26 1.69
C VAL A 120 16.62 -1.29 2.79
N ALA A 121 16.33 -1.60 4.04
CA ALA A 121 16.62 -0.73 5.18
C ALA A 121 18.08 -0.29 5.21
N GLY A 122 18.29 1.02 5.33
CA GLY A 122 19.62 1.63 5.31
C GLY A 122 20.22 1.85 3.91
N GLN A 123 19.49 1.53 2.85
CA GLN A 123 19.92 1.79 1.47
C GLN A 123 19.07 2.86 0.80
N THR A 124 19.58 3.45 -0.28
CA THR A 124 18.81 4.38 -1.11
C THR A 124 17.67 3.63 -1.80
N PRO A 125 16.43 4.13 -1.73
CA PRO A 125 15.31 3.53 -2.45
C PRO A 125 15.47 3.68 -3.96
N ASP A 126 14.95 2.70 -4.71
CA ASP A 126 14.87 2.71 -6.16
C ASP A 126 13.42 2.96 -6.58
N ASN A 127 13.16 4.06 -7.29
CA ASN A 127 11.83 4.52 -7.69
C ASN A 127 10.78 4.44 -6.56
N LEU A 128 11.18 4.84 -5.36
CA LEU A 128 10.34 4.82 -4.17
C LEU A 128 10.72 6.01 -3.29
N VAL A 129 9.72 6.74 -2.81
CA VAL A 129 9.90 7.84 -1.86
C VAL A 129 9.07 7.57 -0.61
N PHE A 130 9.60 7.97 0.52
CA PHE A 130 8.89 7.94 1.80
C PHE A 130 8.29 9.30 2.07
N MET A 131 7.02 9.29 2.46
CA MET A 131 6.27 10.48 2.85
C MET A 131 5.75 10.26 4.27
N ASN A 132 5.57 11.33 5.03
CA ASN A 132 4.84 11.28 6.28
C ASN A 132 3.55 12.10 6.19
N ASN A 133 2.71 11.97 7.19
CA ASN A 133 1.40 12.64 7.25
C ASN A 133 1.38 13.76 8.29
N PHE A 134 2.51 14.26 8.72
CA PHE A 134 2.50 15.28 9.78
C PHE A 134 1.98 16.62 9.32
N GLY A 135 2.13 16.95 8.04
CA GLY A 135 1.69 18.23 7.52
C GLY A 135 2.36 19.41 8.22
N GLY A 136 1.61 20.48 8.44
CA GLY A 136 2.06 21.70 9.09
C GLY A 136 2.69 22.72 8.13
N ASP A 137 3.26 23.80 8.67
CA ASP A 137 3.87 24.89 7.91
C ASP A 137 5.02 24.45 7.01
N LYS A 138 5.73 23.40 7.41
CA LYS A 138 6.84 22.83 6.65
C LYS A 138 6.44 21.78 5.62
N SER A 139 5.18 21.40 5.57
CA SER A 139 4.66 20.52 4.53
C SER A 139 4.27 21.27 3.24
N GLY A 140 4.48 22.58 3.22
CA GLY A 140 4.14 23.45 2.11
C GLY A 140 2.72 24.02 2.22
N GLU A 141 1.77 23.49 1.46
CA GLU A 141 0.47 24.15 1.25
C GLU A 141 -0.54 23.95 2.37
N PHE A 142 -0.44 22.86 3.15
CA PHE A 142 -1.49 22.44 4.08
C PHE A 142 -0.99 22.25 5.48
N SER A 143 -1.84 22.54 6.45
CA SER A 143 -1.57 22.30 7.86
C SER A 143 -2.05 20.92 8.31
N ILE A 144 -1.48 20.45 9.41
CA ILE A 144 -1.94 19.26 10.13
C ILE A 144 -3.40 19.41 10.60
N CYS A 145 -3.87 20.63 10.79
CA CYS A 145 -5.16 20.93 11.40
C CYS A 145 -6.36 20.42 10.61
N GLY A 146 -6.22 20.30 9.32
CA GLY A 146 -7.30 19.83 8.46
C GLY A 146 -7.13 18.41 7.95
N GLY A 147 -6.29 17.69 8.59
CA GLY A 147 -5.80 16.40 8.15
C GLY A 147 -4.33 16.47 7.79
N ASN A 148 -3.63 15.39 7.97
CA ASN A 148 -2.20 15.38 7.75
C ASN A 148 -1.92 15.56 6.27
N SER A 149 -1.18 16.60 5.94
CA SER A 149 -0.70 16.78 4.58
C SER A 149 0.57 15.97 4.34
N GLN A 150 0.73 15.54 3.11
CA GLN A 150 1.86 14.78 2.67
C GLN A 150 3.15 15.62 2.73
N SER A 151 4.21 15.07 3.28
CA SER A 151 5.54 15.63 3.29
C SER A 151 6.60 14.54 3.26
N PHE A 152 7.83 14.89 2.85
CA PHE A 152 8.90 13.91 2.86
C PHE A 152 9.23 13.45 4.28
N ALA A 153 9.42 12.14 4.42
CA ALA A 153 9.71 11.51 5.70
C ALA A 153 11.22 11.57 5.98
N ASN A 154 11.62 12.38 6.95
CA ASN A 154 13.02 12.49 7.40
C ASN A 154 13.18 12.39 8.92
N GLY A 155 12.21 11.84 9.65
CA GLY A 155 12.23 11.64 11.08
C GLY A 155 11.86 12.87 11.90
N ALA A 156 11.61 13.99 11.28
CA ALA A 156 11.20 15.24 11.89
C ALA A 156 10.17 15.94 11.00
N TRP A 157 9.64 17.05 11.46
CA TRP A 157 8.92 17.97 10.59
C TRP A 157 9.82 18.36 9.42
N THR A 158 9.38 18.00 8.23
CA THR A 158 10.23 18.09 7.05
C THR A 158 9.70 19.15 6.11
N ASP A 159 10.59 19.84 5.45
CA ASP A 159 10.23 20.66 4.31
C ASP A 159 9.73 19.73 3.20
N ALA A 160 8.52 19.96 2.73
CA ALA A 160 7.91 19.17 1.67
C ALA A 160 8.64 19.27 0.33
N THR A 161 9.50 20.26 0.17
CA THR A 161 10.35 20.41 -1.01
C THR A 161 11.67 19.65 -0.91
N THR A 162 11.98 19.09 0.28
CA THR A 162 13.19 18.30 0.48
C THR A 162 13.04 16.93 -0.17
N ALA A 163 14.08 16.45 -0.79
CA ALA A 163 14.11 15.11 -1.36
C ALA A 163 13.75 14.04 -0.31
N ALA A 164 13.11 12.97 -0.75
CA ALA A 164 12.78 11.83 0.09
C ALA A 164 14.01 11.34 0.86
N ASN A 165 13.84 11.07 2.14
CA ASN A 165 14.91 10.61 3.00
C ASN A 165 14.61 9.21 3.55
N ALA A 166 15.28 8.22 3.00
CA ALA A 166 15.19 6.84 3.46
C ALA A 166 15.66 6.64 4.92
N GLU A 167 16.32 7.64 5.52
CA GLU A 167 16.79 7.54 6.90
C GLU A 167 15.65 7.46 7.92
N VAL A 168 14.49 8.02 7.63
CA VAL A 168 13.32 7.86 8.52
C VAL A 168 12.91 6.41 8.62
N ALA A 169 13.12 5.68 7.54
CA ALA A 169 12.88 4.26 7.49
C ALA A 169 14.16 3.45 7.73
N LYS A 170 15.06 3.90 8.62
CA LYS A 170 16.22 3.10 9.09
C LYS A 170 15.83 1.78 9.75
N GLY A 171 14.62 1.40 9.55
CA GLY A 171 14.04 0.17 9.96
C GLY A 171 13.00 0.34 11.05
N PHE A 172 13.05 1.30 11.92
CA PHE A 172 12.08 1.47 12.99
C PHE A 172 11.21 2.71 12.82
N LEU A 173 9.90 2.47 12.79
CA LEU A 173 8.86 3.48 12.83
C LEU A 173 8.31 3.53 14.25
N ASP A 174 8.46 4.66 14.91
CA ASP A 174 8.07 4.82 16.30
C ASP A 174 6.54 4.86 16.48
N GLU A 175 6.10 4.79 17.71
CA GLU A 175 4.68 4.85 18.08
C GLU A 175 4.03 6.14 17.55
N ASP A 176 2.79 6.02 17.02
CA ASP A 176 2.01 7.11 16.42
C ASP A 176 2.59 7.74 15.14
N HIS A 177 3.79 7.33 14.72
CA HIS A 177 4.31 7.77 13.45
C HIS A 177 3.72 6.97 12.30
N GLU A 178 3.36 7.68 11.26
CA GLU A 178 2.86 7.10 10.02
C GLU A 178 3.71 7.58 8.85
N ILE A 179 4.05 6.64 7.98
CA ILE A 179 4.67 6.93 6.69
C ILE A 179 3.87 6.23 5.59
N ASN A 180 3.89 6.82 4.43
CA ASN A 180 3.45 6.17 3.21
C ASN A 180 4.57 6.13 2.18
N ILE A 181 4.46 5.21 1.24
CA ILE A 181 5.37 5.12 0.11
C ILE A 181 4.63 5.45 -1.17
N MET A 182 5.35 6.11 -2.07
CA MET A 182 4.90 6.47 -3.41
C MET A 182 6.04 6.24 -4.40
N THR A 183 5.75 6.32 -5.69
CA THR A 183 6.81 6.29 -6.70
C THR A 183 7.64 7.58 -6.65
N ALA A 184 8.82 7.57 -7.23
CA ALA A 184 9.65 8.78 -7.36
C ALA A 184 9.10 9.77 -8.41
N GLN A 185 8.16 9.36 -9.24
CA GLN A 185 7.53 10.24 -10.24
C GLN A 185 6.66 11.28 -9.55
N THR A 186 6.89 12.55 -9.83
CA THR A 186 6.15 13.66 -9.22
C THR A 186 4.91 14.03 -10.02
N CYS A 187 3.87 14.53 -9.36
CA CYS A 187 2.71 15.10 -10.05
C CYS A 187 3.05 16.41 -10.81
N ALA A 188 4.19 17.01 -10.53
CA ALA A 188 4.69 18.16 -11.28
C ALA A 188 5.26 17.75 -12.65
N ASP A 189 5.88 16.58 -12.73
CA ASP A 189 6.44 16.05 -13.99
C ASP A 189 5.34 15.45 -14.90
N SER A 190 4.32 14.87 -14.28
CA SER A 190 3.16 14.30 -14.96
C SER A 190 1.91 14.55 -14.10
N PRO A 191 0.84 15.15 -14.64
CA PRO A 191 -0.35 15.45 -13.85
C PRO A 191 -0.96 14.20 -13.21
N CYS A 192 -1.15 14.24 -11.90
CA CYS A 192 -1.88 13.23 -11.16
C CYS A 192 -3.40 13.43 -11.29
N ASP A 193 -4.13 12.33 -11.18
CA ASP A 193 -5.60 12.39 -11.15
C ASP A 193 -6.11 12.96 -9.81
N GLY A 194 -7.13 13.80 -9.88
CA GLY A 194 -7.67 14.53 -8.74
C GLY A 194 -6.77 15.65 -8.24
N PHE A 195 -7.01 16.07 -7.02
CA PHE A 195 -6.20 17.10 -6.39
C PHE A 195 -4.80 16.55 -6.05
N ALA A 196 -3.79 17.34 -6.39
CA ALA A 196 -2.41 17.07 -6.01
C ALA A 196 -1.71 18.39 -5.73
N ARG A 197 -1.05 18.49 -4.57
CA ARG A 197 -0.17 19.63 -4.29
C ARG A 197 1.17 19.48 -5.03
N GLY A 198 1.94 20.55 -5.12
CA GLY A 198 3.19 20.57 -5.88
C GLY A 198 4.28 19.60 -5.40
N THR A 199 4.13 19.06 -4.19
CA THR A 199 5.05 18.08 -3.60
C THR A 199 4.55 16.63 -3.70
N ALA A 200 3.42 16.39 -4.37
CA ALA A 200 2.81 15.08 -4.46
C ALA A 200 3.47 14.20 -5.53
N ASN A 201 3.39 12.90 -5.32
CA ASN A 201 3.92 11.86 -6.20
C ASN A 201 2.81 10.92 -6.68
N HIS A 202 3.13 10.14 -7.72
CA HIS A 202 2.27 9.07 -8.22
C HIS A 202 2.30 7.85 -7.29
N GLY A 203 1.17 7.13 -7.23
CA GLY A 203 1.09 5.77 -6.72
C GLY A 203 1.35 4.73 -7.81
N TRP A 204 0.99 3.48 -7.53
CA TRP A 204 1.03 2.37 -8.48
C TRP A 204 -0.40 2.05 -8.95
N ALA A 205 -0.64 2.17 -10.25
CA ALA A 205 -1.95 1.89 -10.88
C ALA A 205 -2.06 0.46 -11.41
N ASP A 206 -3.23 0.08 -11.90
CA ASP A 206 -3.58 -1.20 -12.49
C ASP A 206 -3.30 -2.41 -11.56
N SER A 207 -2.88 -3.54 -12.14
CA SER A 207 -2.41 -4.68 -11.36
C SER A 207 -1.05 -4.37 -10.73
N LYS A 208 -0.88 -4.76 -9.46
CA LYS A 208 0.35 -4.51 -8.70
C LYS A 208 0.51 -5.52 -7.58
N MET A 209 1.75 -5.76 -7.19
CA MET A 209 2.08 -6.59 -6.04
C MET A 209 3.08 -5.86 -5.17
N PHE A 210 2.72 -5.65 -3.92
CA PHE A 210 3.62 -5.16 -2.88
C PHE A 210 4.15 -6.34 -2.09
N VAL A 211 5.45 -6.42 -1.91
CA VAL A 211 6.11 -7.39 -1.03
C VAL A 211 6.85 -6.63 0.04
N VAL A 212 6.52 -6.91 1.30
CA VAL A 212 7.07 -6.16 2.45
C VAL A 212 7.53 -7.14 3.52
N THR A 213 8.77 -6.95 4.01
CA THR A 213 9.29 -7.64 5.20
C THR A 213 9.33 -6.68 6.38
N PHE A 214 8.68 -7.08 7.47
CA PHE A 214 8.51 -6.23 8.66
C PHE A 214 8.35 -7.08 9.93
N ASN A 215 8.38 -6.41 11.10
CA ASN A 215 7.76 -6.87 12.34
C ASN A 215 7.12 -5.69 13.08
N MET A 216 6.28 -5.99 14.06
CA MET A 216 5.48 -5.03 14.83
C MET A 216 5.73 -5.25 16.33
N PRO A 217 6.81 -4.69 16.91
CA PRO A 217 7.11 -4.85 18.34
C PRO A 217 5.95 -4.42 19.23
N PRO A 218 5.77 -5.02 20.41
CA PRO A 218 4.75 -4.59 21.33
C PRO A 218 5.07 -3.19 21.88
N SER A 219 4.01 -2.42 22.17
CA SER A 219 4.09 -1.19 22.97
C SER A 219 3.67 -1.46 24.40
N SER A 220 4.17 -0.69 25.34
CA SER A 220 3.65 -0.65 26.71
C SER A 220 2.30 0.04 26.82
N ASP A 221 1.96 0.87 25.83
CA ASP A 221 0.66 1.55 25.71
C ASP A 221 -0.27 0.77 24.77
N PRO A 222 -1.38 0.19 25.28
CA PRO A 222 -2.30 -0.58 24.46
C PRO A 222 -3.09 0.25 23.44
N SER A 223 -3.01 1.57 23.51
CA SER A 223 -3.59 2.45 22.49
C SER A 223 -2.72 2.56 21.22
N LYS A 224 -1.47 2.10 21.29
CA LYS A 224 -0.52 2.11 20.18
C LYS A 224 -0.69 0.87 19.33
N VAL A 225 -1.37 1.04 18.24
CA VAL A 225 -1.85 -0.02 17.34
C VAL A 225 -1.19 0.08 15.97
N PRO A 226 -0.13 -0.71 15.73
CA PRO A 226 0.55 -0.70 14.45
C PRO A 226 -0.36 -1.24 13.34
N ALA A 227 -0.12 -0.76 12.12
CA ALA A 227 -0.87 -1.17 10.95
C ALA A 227 -0.04 -1.10 9.66
N ILE A 228 -0.46 -1.90 8.69
CA ILE A 228 -0.08 -1.80 7.28
C ILE A 228 -1.37 -1.77 6.46
N TRP A 229 -1.53 -0.74 5.64
CA TRP A 229 -2.70 -0.59 4.78
C TRP A 229 -2.36 0.06 3.45
N SER A 230 -3.26 -0.03 2.50
CA SER A 230 -3.16 0.59 1.18
C SER A 230 -4.30 1.58 1.01
N LEU A 231 -3.99 2.77 0.51
CA LEU A 231 -4.95 3.82 0.19
C LEU A 231 -4.88 4.19 -1.28
N ASN A 232 -6.00 4.64 -1.84
CA ASN A 232 -5.93 5.39 -3.09
C ASN A 232 -4.99 6.59 -2.92
N ALA A 233 -4.09 6.80 -3.87
CA ALA A 233 -3.08 7.85 -3.79
C ALA A 233 -3.70 9.26 -3.63
N GLN A 234 -4.92 9.46 -4.10
CA GLN A 234 -5.66 10.72 -3.94
C GLN A 234 -5.92 11.07 -2.47
N VAL A 235 -6.05 10.06 -1.59
CA VAL A 235 -6.23 10.28 -0.16
C VAL A 235 -5.03 10.96 0.45
N VAL A 236 -3.83 10.41 0.24
CA VAL A 236 -2.58 10.96 0.79
C VAL A 236 -2.15 12.24 0.07
N ARG A 237 -2.51 12.42 -1.20
CA ARG A 237 -2.25 13.66 -1.95
C ARG A 237 -3.11 14.83 -1.50
N SER A 238 -4.27 14.57 -0.92
CA SER A 238 -5.16 15.60 -0.34
C SER A 238 -4.89 15.77 1.16
N ALA A 239 -5.70 15.20 2.03
CA ALA A 239 -5.50 15.23 3.47
C ALA A 239 -6.01 13.93 4.08
N GLU A 240 -5.11 13.01 4.41
CA GLU A 240 -5.44 11.64 4.80
C GLU A 240 -6.46 11.54 5.94
N TYR A 241 -6.38 12.41 6.93
CA TYR A 241 -7.30 12.48 8.07
C TYR A 241 -8.24 13.69 8.04
N GLY A 242 -8.46 14.23 6.86
CA GLY A 242 -9.33 15.40 6.68
C GLY A 242 -10.11 15.32 5.39
N CYS A 243 -9.88 16.28 4.51
CA CYS A 243 -10.53 16.35 3.21
C CYS A 243 -9.93 15.36 2.22
N ASN A 244 -10.63 14.26 1.97
CA ASN A 244 -10.21 13.21 1.04
C ASN A 244 -11.41 12.44 0.47
N CYS A 245 -11.14 11.42 -0.34
CA CYS A 245 -12.17 10.60 -0.99
C CYS A 245 -12.47 9.28 -0.26
N ARG A 246 -12.05 9.11 1.00
CA ARG A 246 -12.36 7.90 1.79
C ARG A 246 -13.85 7.79 2.08
N GLY A 247 -14.36 6.57 2.18
CA GLY A 247 -15.74 6.31 2.52
C GLY A 247 -16.22 4.93 2.06
N VAL A 248 -17.50 4.70 2.21
CA VAL A 248 -18.15 3.44 1.83
C VAL A 248 -19.51 3.71 1.20
N GLY A 249 -19.91 2.90 0.26
CA GLY A 249 -21.21 3.01 -0.41
C GLY A 249 -21.17 3.92 -1.64
N SER A 250 -22.32 4.48 -2.03
CA SER A 250 -22.44 5.36 -3.22
C SER A 250 -23.22 6.64 -2.86
N PRO A 251 -22.62 7.83 -2.96
CA PRO A 251 -21.21 8.05 -3.24
C PRO A 251 -20.37 7.47 -2.11
N GLY A 252 -19.27 6.83 -2.48
CA GLY A 252 -18.50 6.03 -1.55
C GLY A 252 -17.04 6.39 -1.53
N GLY A 253 -16.22 5.41 -1.14
CA GLY A 253 -14.79 5.57 -1.03
C GLY A 253 -14.02 5.20 -2.28
N CYS A 254 -12.93 5.92 -2.51
CA CYS A 254 -11.98 5.66 -3.59
C CYS A 254 -11.05 4.45 -3.35
N GLY A 255 -11.26 3.70 -2.28
CA GLY A 255 -10.53 2.46 -1.99
C GLY A 255 -9.53 2.59 -0.84
N GLU A 256 -9.70 1.69 0.14
CA GLU A 256 -8.81 1.45 1.27
C GLU A 256 -8.78 -0.05 1.55
N LEU A 257 -7.60 -0.58 1.80
CA LEU A 257 -7.38 -1.97 2.19
C LEU A 257 -6.45 -2.02 3.39
N ASP A 258 -6.99 -2.38 4.55
CA ASP A 258 -6.19 -2.75 5.71
C ASP A 258 -5.66 -4.16 5.50
N ILE A 259 -4.34 -4.30 5.46
CA ILE A 259 -3.68 -5.58 5.21
C ILE A 259 -3.48 -6.32 6.51
N LEU A 260 -2.94 -5.64 7.51
CA LEU A 260 -2.79 -6.09 8.87
C LEU A 260 -2.89 -4.88 9.80
N GLU A 261 -3.99 -4.73 10.49
CA GLU A 261 -4.20 -3.66 11.45
C GLU A 261 -4.54 -4.24 12.83
N THR A 262 -3.79 -3.83 13.85
CA THR A 262 -4.17 -4.07 15.24
C THR A 262 -5.19 -3.02 15.66
N LEU A 263 -6.14 -3.39 16.53
CA LEU A 263 -7.24 -2.51 16.91
C LEU A 263 -7.19 -2.20 18.41
N VAL A 264 -7.48 -0.93 18.75
CA VAL A 264 -7.61 -0.52 20.16
C VAL A 264 -8.73 -1.30 20.83
N GLY A 265 -8.43 -1.91 21.97
CA GLY A 265 -9.40 -2.69 22.74
C GLY A 265 -9.62 -4.13 22.26
N ALA A 266 -8.94 -4.54 21.17
CA ALA A 266 -8.87 -5.94 20.75
C ALA A 266 -7.63 -6.65 21.33
N ASP A 267 -7.45 -7.94 20.98
CA ASP A 267 -6.23 -8.66 21.34
C ASP A 267 -5.03 -8.01 20.63
N PRO A 268 -4.02 -7.49 21.36
CA PRO A 268 -2.90 -6.79 20.77
C PRO A 268 -1.96 -7.68 19.92
N ASN A 269 -2.18 -9.00 19.95
CA ASN A 269 -1.43 -9.97 19.16
C ASN A 269 -2.15 -10.35 17.85
N GLN A 270 -3.29 -9.75 17.56
CA GLN A 270 -4.11 -10.03 16.40
C GLN A 270 -4.22 -8.79 15.51
N GLY A 271 -4.05 -8.98 14.20
CA GLY A 271 -4.33 -7.98 13.20
C GLY A 271 -5.49 -8.42 12.31
N THR A 272 -6.41 -7.53 12.04
CA THR A 272 -7.51 -7.73 11.09
C THR A 272 -7.14 -7.24 9.71
N SER A 273 -7.86 -7.73 8.70
CA SER A 273 -7.86 -7.16 7.36
C SER A 273 -9.26 -6.73 6.99
N GLU A 274 -9.38 -5.53 6.44
CA GLU A 274 -10.66 -4.95 6.02
C GLU A 274 -10.50 -4.21 4.69
N ILE A 275 -11.57 -4.17 3.89
CA ILE A 275 -11.60 -3.48 2.60
C ILE A 275 -12.79 -2.54 2.53
N TYR A 276 -12.58 -1.32 2.03
CA TYR A 276 -13.57 -0.25 1.94
C TYR A 276 -13.56 0.38 0.56
N SER A 277 -14.74 0.53 -0.06
CA SER A 277 -14.89 1.19 -1.35
C SER A 277 -16.32 1.65 -1.59
N VAL A 278 -16.62 2.12 -2.79
CA VAL A 278 -18.00 2.38 -3.26
C VAL A 278 -18.92 1.16 -3.08
N LYS A 279 -18.35 -0.04 -3.03
CA LYS A 279 -19.11 -1.30 -2.86
C LYS A 279 -19.56 -1.53 -1.41
N GLY A 280 -18.96 -0.84 -0.46
CA GLY A 280 -19.21 -0.97 0.97
C GLY A 280 -17.93 -1.33 1.74
N ALA A 281 -18.09 -2.13 2.80
CA ALA A 281 -17.00 -2.63 3.63
C ALA A 281 -17.19 -4.12 3.93
N THR A 282 -16.08 -4.86 3.94
CA THR A 282 -16.02 -6.25 4.40
C THR A 282 -14.61 -6.56 4.91
N GLY A 283 -14.40 -7.73 5.52
CA GLY A 283 -13.08 -8.06 6.05
C GLY A 283 -12.96 -9.49 6.54
N SER A 284 -11.87 -9.78 7.26
CA SER A 284 -11.58 -11.10 7.82
C SER A 284 -12.61 -11.56 8.87
N GLY A 285 -13.40 -10.64 9.41
CA GLY A 285 -14.38 -10.92 10.44
C GLY A 285 -13.77 -10.93 11.85
N THR A 286 -14.58 -11.35 12.83
CA THR A 286 -14.21 -11.28 14.26
C THR A 286 -13.44 -12.50 14.77
N THR A 287 -13.42 -13.59 14.00
CA THR A 287 -12.82 -14.87 14.41
C THR A 287 -11.56 -15.22 13.60
N ASN A 288 -11.26 -14.45 12.57
CA ASN A 288 -10.10 -14.65 11.72
C ASN A 288 -9.19 -13.44 11.79
N PHE A 289 -7.90 -13.68 11.92
CA PHE A 289 -6.90 -12.63 12.12
C PHE A 289 -5.54 -13.09 11.58
N PHE A 290 -4.68 -12.17 11.26
CA PHE A 290 -3.26 -12.41 11.10
C PHE A 290 -2.56 -12.27 12.44
N ALA A 291 -1.70 -13.22 12.81
CA ALA A 291 -0.91 -13.08 14.01
C ALA A 291 0.05 -11.88 13.86
N ARG A 292 0.02 -10.95 14.82
CA ARG A 292 0.95 -9.82 14.87
C ARG A 292 2.38 -10.35 15.03
N PRO A 293 3.31 -9.99 14.13
CA PRO A 293 4.71 -10.45 14.21
C PRO A 293 5.49 -9.58 15.20
N THR A 294 5.43 -9.91 16.50
CA THR A 294 5.99 -9.07 17.57
C THR A 294 7.52 -9.08 17.63
N THR A 295 8.15 -10.18 17.24
CA THR A 295 9.61 -10.38 17.31
C THR A 295 10.22 -10.78 15.98
N ASP A 296 9.65 -11.80 15.35
CA ASP A 296 10.21 -12.36 14.13
C ASP A 296 9.82 -11.53 12.91
N LYS A 297 10.74 -11.46 11.95
CA LYS A 297 10.45 -10.87 10.66
C LYS A 297 9.49 -11.76 9.89
N VAL A 298 8.48 -11.14 9.31
CA VAL A 298 7.56 -11.80 8.38
C VAL A 298 7.55 -11.08 7.05
N THR A 299 7.28 -11.81 6.00
CA THR A 299 7.10 -11.23 4.66
C THR A 299 5.68 -11.46 4.20
N TYR A 300 5.04 -10.39 3.77
CA TYR A 300 3.71 -10.43 3.16
C TYR A 300 3.76 -9.93 1.73
N ALA A 301 2.95 -10.57 0.88
CA ALA A 301 2.60 -10.05 -0.43
C ALA A 301 1.14 -9.60 -0.43
N ALA A 302 0.87 -8.39 -0.94
CA ALA A 302 -0.46 -7.91 -1.26
C ALA A 302 -0.54 -7.75 -2.78
N ILE A 303 -1.37 -8.56 -3.43
CA ILE A 303 -1.48 -8.66 -4.89
C ILE A 303 -2.84 -8.14 -5.30
N PHE A 304 -2.84 -7.08 -6.09
CA PHE A 304 -4.02 -6.50 -6.71
C PHE A 304 -4.03 -6.92 -8.18
N ASP A 305 -4.99 -7.73 -8.58
CA ASP A 305 -5.01 -8.28 -9.93
C ASP A 305 -6.30 -7.96 -10.69
N VAL A 306 -6.17 -7.07 -11.67
CA VAL A 306 -7.30 -6.66 -12.53
C VAL A 306 -7.86 -7.83 -13.32
N GLN A 307 -7.01 -8.77 -13.75
CA GLN A 307 -7.44 -9.89 -14.57
C GLN A 307 -8.41 -10.82 -13.84
N THR A 308 -8.17 -11.06 -12.54
CA THR A 308 -8.99 -11.96 -11.74
C THR A 308 -10.03 -11.25 -10.87
N ASP A 309 -10.07 -9.91 -10.93
CA ASP A 309 -10.93 -9.08 -10.07
C ASP A 309 -10.78 -9.43 -8.58
N SER A 310 -9.53 -9.57 -8.14
CA SER A 310 -9.24 -10.02 -6.78
C SER A 310 -8.04 -9.30 -6.15
N ILE A 311 -8.03 -9.31 -4.82
CA ILE A 311 -6.88 -8.89 -4.02
C ILE A 311 -6.52 -10.05 -3.09
N ALA A 312 -5.26 -10.50 -3.15
CA ALA A 312 -4.75 -11.53 -2.26
C ALA A 312 -3.71 -10.97 -1.31
N ILE A 313 -3.83 -11.32 -0.03
CA ILE A 313 -2.84 -11.06 1.02
C ILE A 313 -2.28 -12.42 1.42
N GLN A 314 -0.97 -12.63 1.22
CA GLN A 314 -0.31 -13.89 1.49
C GLN A 314 0.92 -13.70 2.35
N ARG A 315 1.04 -14.47 3.43
CA ARG A 315 2.28 -14.59 4.18
C ARG A 315 3.22 -15.51 3.41
N LEU A 316 4.42 -15.02 3.13
CA LEU A 316 5.44 -15.75 2.40
C LEU A 316 6.46 -16.38 3.36
N THR A 317 6.98 -17.55 3.02
CA THR A 317 8.05 -18.20 3.78
C THR A 317 9.40 -17.55 3.53
N THR A 318 9.60 -17.05 2.32
CA THR A 318 10.82 -16.37 1.87
C THR A 318 10.51 -15.47 0.67
N TRP A 319 11.37 -14.50 0.41
CA TRP A 319 11.35 -13.69 -0.80
C TRP A 319 12.75 -13.21 -1.16
N ASP A 320 13.09 -13.32 -2.44
CA ASP A 320 14.33 -12.78 -2.98
C ASP A 320 14.09 -11.38 -3.56
N TYR A 321 14.49 -10.36 -2.82
CA TYR A 321 14.33 -8.96 -3.23
C TYR A 321 15.23 -8.53 -4.38
N SER A 322 16.22 -9.34 -4.76
CA SER A 322 17.04 -9.10 -5.95
C SER A 322 16.35 -9.51 -7.25
N GLN A 323 15.25 -10.26 -7.16
CA GLN A 323 14.47 -10.71 -8.31
C GLN A 323 13.82 -9.54 -9.03
N LYS A 324 14.23 -9.28 -10.26
CA LYS A 324 13.76 -8.13 -11.05
C LYS A 324 12.51 -8.40 -11.89
N SER A 325 12.19 -9.66 -12.11
CA SER A 325 10.99 -10.04 -12.86
C SER A 325 10.38 -11.34 -12.36
N LEU A 326 9.08 -11.45 -12.46
CA LEU A 326 8.27 -12.62 -12.13
C LEU A 326 7.45 -13.00 -13.35
N THR A 327 7.16 -14.29 -13.51
CA THR A 327 6.17 -14.70 -14.50
C THR A 327 4.76 -14.63 -13.93
N ARG A 328 3.77 -14.60 -14.79
CA ARG A 328 2.37 -14.70 -14.40
C ARG A 328 2.10 -15.95 -13.55
N ASP A 329 2.76 -17.08 -13.83
CA ASP A 329 2.59 -18.31 -13.05
C ASP A 329 2.96 -18.14 -11.57
N VAL A 330 3.98 -17.32 -11.25
CA VAL A 330 4.35 -17.00 -9.86
C VAL A 330 3.22 -16.19 -9.17
N ILE A 331 2.66 -15.24 -9.90
CA ILE A 331 1.52 -14.43 -9.41
C ILE A 331 0.29 -15.31 -9.22
N ASP A 332 -0.05 -16.14 -10.20
CA ASP A 332 -1.18 -17.06 -10.13
C ASP A 332 -1.02 -18.09 -8.99
N GLY A 333 0.20 -18.57 -8.77
CA GLY A 333 0.51 -19.45 -7.64
C GLY A 333 0.21 -18.79 -6.29
N SER A 334 0.49 -17.49 -6.16
CA SER A 334 0.17 -16.72 -4.95
C SER A 334 -1.32 -16.35 -4.85
N LEU A 335 -1.94 -15.97 -5.97
CA LEU A 335 -3.38 -15.67 -6.02
C LEU A 335 -4.24 -16.89 -5.69
N ASN A 336 -3.84 -18.08 -6.14
CA ASN A 336 -4.56 -19.33 -5.95
C ASN A 336 -4.10 -20.15 -4.74
N ALA A 337 -3.16 -19.62 -3.94
CA ALA A 337 -2.76 -20.27 -2.70
C ALA A 337 -3.94 -20.37 -1.73
N PRO A 338 -3.98 -21.41 -0.87
CA PRO A 338 -5.03 -21.53 0.13
C PRO A 338 -5.14 -20.30 1.00
N ALA A 339 -6.36 -19.75 1.10
CA ALA A 339 -6.65 -18.51 1.81
C ALA A 339 -8.09 -18.52 2.36
N LEU A 340 -8.38 -17.68 3.33
CA LEU A 340 -9.74 -17.31 3.64
C LEU A 340 -10.30 -16.51 2.46
N GLU A 341 -11.37 -16.99 1.82
CA GLU A 341 -12.04 -16.24 0.76
C GLU A 341 -13.13 -15.33 1.33
N VAL A 342 -13.10 -14.07 0.93
CA VAL A 342 -14.09 -13.06 1.24
C VAL A 342 -14.60 -12.46 -0.06
N SER A 343 -15.82 -12.83 -0.44
CA SER A 343 -16.44 -12.23 -1.63
C SER A 343 -16.99 -10.85 -1.32
N PHE A 344 -16.54 -9.85 -2.05
CA PHE A 344 -17.04 -8.47 -1.95
C PHE A 344 -18.23 -8.27 -2.89
N ALA A 345 -19.22 -9.16 -2.79
CA ALA A 345 -20.41 -9.10 -3.63
C ALA A 345 -21.34 -7.94 -3.23
N THR A 346 -21.99 -7.35 -4.25
CA THR A 346 -23.06 -6.35 -4.04
C THR A 346 -24.16 -6.93 -3.17
N GLY A 347 -24.46 -6.27 -2.05
CA GLY A 347 -25.50 -6.70 -1.12
C GLY A 347 -24.99 -7.34 0.19
N ALA A 348 -23.69 -7.39 0.42
CA ALA A 348 -23.14 -7.68 1.74
C ALA A 348 -23.66 -6.61 2.71
N LYS A 349 -24.72 -6.95 3.46
CA LYS A 349 -25.26 -6.09 4.51
C LYS A 349 -24.12 -5.77 5.46
N ARG A 350 -23.97 -4.48 5.83
CA ARG A 350 -23.16 -4.02 6.95
C ARG A 350 -23.34 -5.04 8.10
N ARG A 351 -22.44 -5.99 8.25
CA ARG A 351 -22.17 -6.55 9.55
C ARG A 351 -21.44 -5.42 10.25
N GLY A 352 -22.09 -4.87 11.27
CA GLY A 352 -21.56 -3.74 11.98
C GLY A 352 -20.18 -4.07 12.53
N VAL A 353 -19.17 -3.69 11.81
CA VAL A 353 -17.84 -3.50 12.36
C VAL A 353 -17.94 -2.18 13.11
N MET A 354 -18.22 -2.29 14.41
CA MET A 354 -18.06 -1.19 15.34
C MET A 354 -16.56 -1.01 15.63
N GLY A 355 -15.83 -0.61 14.62
CA GLY A 355 -14.51 -0.09 14.74
C GLY A 355 -14.51 1.25 14.04
N GLY A 356 -15.20 2.23 14.61
CA GLY A 356 -15.07 3.58 14.09
C GLY A 356 -13.62 4.00 14.20
N HIS A 357 -12.99 4.31 13.09
CA HIS A 357 -11.77 5.11 13.02
C HIS A 357 -12.07 6.50 13.65
N ARG A 358 -12.40 6.54 14.92
CA ARG A 358 -12.28 7.73 15.75
C ARG A 358 -10.88 7.74 16.31
N ARG A 359 -9.92 8.05 15.45
CA ARG A 359 -8.61 8.47 15.92
C ARG A 359 -8.81 9.76 16.72
N ARG A 360 -8.71 9.66 18.02
CA ARG A 360 -8.39 10.80 18.85
C ARG A 360 -6.90 11.06 18.65
N HIS A 361 -6.55 11.93 17.72
CA HIS A 361 -5.28 12.63 17.81
C HIS A 361 -5.40 13.51 19.04
N GLY A 362 -4.91 13.03 20.17
CA GLY A 362 -4.58 13.90 21.28
C GLY A 362 -3.42 14.78 20.83
N LEU A 363 -3.65 16.09 20.80
CA LEU A 363 -2.60 17.10 20.78
C LEU A 363 -1.74 16.98 22.03
#